data_9444030828bc1931d595cc294a0ffd66
#
_entry.id   9444030828bc1931d595cc294a0ffd66
#
_cell.length_a   1.000
_cell.length_b   1.000
_cell.length_c   1.000
_cell.angle_alpha   90.00
_cell.angle_beta   90.00
_cell.angle_gamma   90.00
#
_symmetry.space_group_name_H-M   'P 1'
#
loop_
_entity.id
_entity.type
_entity.pdbx_description
1 polymer ?
#
loop_
_entity_poly.entity_id
_entity_poly.type
_entity_poly.pdbx_seq_one_letter_code
_entity_poly.pdbx_strand_id
1 'polypeptide(L)'
;MKDILKEVSKKLHENNLSLVSVESCTGGWLAKQITDLAGSSNIFDRGFVTYSNQSKQDMVGVRQETLEAFGAVSEQVVKEMAEGALVHSQADIAVSISGVAGPSGGTEEKPVGMVCFGWMRKGQKSLAETVFFEGDRDSVRKQAVAFALSGVNNQI
;
A
#
# COMPACT_ATOMS: atom_id res chain seq x y z
N MET A 1 -9.68 7.49 10.34
CA MET A 1 -9.81 6.31 9.45
C MET A 1 -11.15 6.31 8.70
N LYS A 2 -12.26 6.29 9.41
CA LYS A 2 -13.59 6.18 8.76
C LYS A 2 -13.91 7.33 7.81
N ASP A 3 -13.52 8.54 8.12
CA ASP A 3 -13.83 9.71 7.30
C ASP A 3 -13.04 9.70 5.99
N ILE A 4 -11.73 9.41 6.04
CA ILE A 4 -10.92 9.31 4.83
C ILE A 4 -11.38 8.14 3.95
N LEU A 5 -11.79 7.02 4.54
CA LEU A 5 -12.30 5.88 3.81
C LEU A 5 -13.58 6.23 3.05
N LYS A 6 -14.52 6.93 3.69
CA LYS A 6 -15.76 7.38 3.06
C LYS A 6 -15.49 8.39 1.93
N GLU A 7 -14.57 9.31 2.15
CA GLU A 7 -14.20 10.31 1.14
C GLU A 7 -13.59 9.65 -0.10
N VAL A 8 -12.62 8.75 0.11
CA VAL A 8 -11.97 8.00 -0.98
C VAL A 8 -13.00 7.17 -1.74
N SER A 9 -13.85 6.43 -1.02
CA SER A 9 -14.90 5.61 -1.63
C SER A 9 -15.84 6.45 -2.51
N LYS A 10 -16.29 7.58 -1.99
CA LYS A 10 -17.17 8.50 -2.73
C LYS A 10 -16.50 8.98 -4.02
N LYS A 11 -15.25 9.46 -3.93
CA LYS A 11 -14.53 9.96 -5.10
C LYS A 11 -14.27 8.88 -6.14
N LEU A 12 -13.91 7.67 -5.72
CA LEU A 12 -13.71 6.55 -6.64
C LEU A 12 -15.01 6.23 -7.39
N HIS A 13 -16.13 6.18 -6.68
CA HIS A 13 -17.45 5.97 -7.31
C HIS A 13 -17.81 7.08 -8.31
N GLU A 14 -17.66 8.33 -7.91
CA GLU A 14 -18.02 9.50 -8.74
C GLU A 14 -17.17 9.57 -10.03
N ASN A 15 -15.95 9.07 -9.99
CA ASN A 15 -15.02 9.12 -11.13
C ASN A 15 -14.92 7.77 -11.87
N ASN A 16 -15.69 6.77 -11.50
CA ASN A 16 -15.64 5.42 -12.07
C ASN A 16 -14.23 4.81 -12.04
N LEU A 17 -13.53 5.00 -10.93
CA LEU A 17 -12.18 4.48 -10.73
C LEU A 17 -12.19 3.31 -9.76
N SER A 18 -11.29 2.36 -9.99
CA SER A 18 -11.08 1.20 -9.11
C SER A 18 -9.68 1.16 -8.55
N LEU A 19 -9.56 0.53 -7.38
CA LEU A 19 -8.33 0.47 -6.59
C LEU A 19 -7.83 -0.97 -6.49
N VAL A 20 -6.50 -1.13 -6.50
CA VAL A 20 -5.79 -2.35 -6.12
C VAL A 20 -4.84 -2.04 -4.97
N SER A 21 -4.78 -2.92 -3.97
CA SER A 21 -3.86 -2.78 -2.84
C SER A 21 -2.75 -3.83 -2.89
N VAL A 22 -1.55 -3.43 -2.43
CA VAL A 22 -0.42 -4.35 -2.19
C VAL A 22 0.09 -4.09 -0.80
N GLU A 23 -0.07 -5.06 0.08
CA GLU A 23 0.22 -4.89 1.50
C GLU A 23 1.28 -5.87 1.97
N SER A 24 2.27 -5.36 2.70
CA SER A 24 3.22 -6.18 3.43
C SER A 24 2.90 -6.14 4.93
N CYS A 25 3.42 -5.19 5.67
CA CYS A 25 3.26 -5.13 7.13
C CYS A 25 1.80 -4.99 7.61
N THR A 26 0.90 -4.50 6.81
CA THR A 26 -0.52 -4.34 7.15
C THR A 26 -1.36 -5.60 6.90
N GLY A 27 -0.82 -6.57 6.19
CA GLY A 27 -1.35 -7.95 6.10
C GLY A 27 -2.79 -8.09 5.59
N GLY A 28 -3.28 -7.16 4.78
CA GLY A 28 -4.64 -7.17 4.26
C GLY A 28 -5.59 -6.20 4.97
N TRP A 29 -5.13 -5.46 5.97
CA TRP A 29 -5.97 -4.52 6.71
C TRP A 29 -6.58 -3.43 5.81
N LEU A 30 -5.81 -2.89 4.87
CA LEU A 30 -6.33 -1.90 3.93
C LEU A 30 -7.45 -2.49 3.07
N ALA A 31 -7.25 -3.66 2.50
CA ALA A 31 -8.27 -4.37 1.73
C ALA A 31 -9.53 -4.62 2.56
N LYS A 32 -9.36 -5.04 3.83
CA LYS A 32 -10.48 -5.23 4.75
C LYS A 32 -11.25 -3.94 4.98
N GLN A 33 -10.58 -2.83 5.25
CA GLN A 33 -11.25 -1.54 5.48
C GLN A 33 -12.10 -1.12 4.28
N ILE A 34 -11.59 -1.30 3.07
CA ILE A 34 -12.31 -0.96 1.85
C ILE A 34 -13.52 -1.87 1.67
N THR A 35 -13.34 -3.17 1.88
CA THR A 35 -14.40 -4.16 1.66
C THR A 35 -15.45 -4.20 2.78
N ASP A 36 -15.20 -3.56 3.91
CA ASP A 36 -16.22 -3.33 4.95
C ASP A 36 -17.33 -2.39 4.46
N LEU A 37 -17.06 -1.59 3.42
CA LEU A 37 -18.07 -0.70 2.85
C LEU A 37 -18.99 -1.45 1.89
N ALA A 38 -20.31 -1.29 2.07
CA ALA A 38 -21.28 -1.77 1.09
C ALA A 38 -21.05 -1.09 -0.26
N GLY A 39 -21.10 -1.84 -1.34
CA GLY A 39 -20.86 -1.33 -2.70
C GLY A 39 -19.37 -1.23 -3.08
N SER A 40 -18.47 -1.74 -2.26
CA SER A 40 -17.02 -1.69 -2.51
C SER A 40 -16.59 -2.48 -3.76
N SER A 41 -17.39 -3.45 -4.22
CA SER A 41 -17.10 -4.20 -5.45
C SER A 41 -16.98 -3.33 -6.70
N ASN A 42 -17.55 -2.14 -6.68
CA ASN A 42 -17.45 -1.18 -7.79
C ASN A 42 -16.17 -0.35 -7.77
N ILE A 43 -15.48 -0.31 -6.64
CA ILE A 43 -14.29 0.54 -6.45
C ILE A 43 -13.03 -0.23 -6.06
N PHE A 44 -13.13 -1.52 -5.78
CA PHE A 44 -12.00 -2.36 -5.37
C PHE A 44 -11.93 -3.61 -6.24
N ASP A 45 -10.83 -3.77 -6.95
CA ASP A 45 -10.62 -4.91 -7.85
C ASP A 45 -10.06 -6.13 -7.12
N ARG A 46 -8.90 -5.96 -6.50
CA ARG A 46 -8.20 -7.02 -5.76
C ARG A 46 -7.14 -6.44 -4.82
N GLY A 47 -6.72 -7.28 -3.88
CA GLY A 47 -5.60 -6.99 -3.00
C GLY A 47 -4.56 -8.09 -3.04
N PHE A 48 -3.29 -7.71 -2.97
CA PHE A 48 -2.17 -8.63 -2.86
C PHE A 48 -1.58 -8.48 -1.46
N VAL A 49 -1.45 -9.58 -0.74
CA VAL A 49 -0.70 -9.62 0.51
C VAL A 49 0.67 -10.22 0.20
N THR A 50 1.68 -9.37 0.12
CA THR A 50 3.04 -9.73 -0.27
C THR A 50 3.98 -9.65 0.94
N TYR A 51 3.75 -10.52 1.91
CA TYR A 51 4.38 -10.43 3.22
C TYR A 51 5.88 -10.74 3.20
N SER A 52 6.28 -11.75 2.41
CA SER A 52 7.69 -12.12 2.21
C SER A 52 8.30 -11.40 1.01
N ASN A 53 9.63 -11.35 0.96
CA ASN A 53 10.33 -10.83 -0.21
C ASN A 53 10.05 -11.66 -1.46
N GLN A 54 9.96 -12.98 -1.33
CA GLN A 54 9.64 -13.87 -2.44
C GLN A 54 8.24 -13.57 -3.00
N SER A 55 7.26 -13.35 -2.14
CA SER A 55 5.89 -13.02 -2.58
C SER A 55 5.82 -11.69 -3.33
N LYS A 56 6.67 -10.73 -2.98
CA LYS A 56 6.75 -9.46 -3.73
C LYS A 56 7.20 -9.69 -5.18
N GLN A 57 8.13 -10.63 -5.38
CA GLN A 57 8.58 -11.03 -6.72
C GLN A 57 7.51 -11.81 -7.45
N ASP A 58 6.97 -12.84 -6.81
CA ASP A 58 6.02 -13.79 -7.44
C ASP A 58 4.69 -13.13 -7.82
N MET A 59 4.16 -12.29 -6.94
CA MET A 59 2.80 -11.75 -7.09
C MET A 59 2.74 -10.45 -7.87
N VAL A 60 3.72 -9.57 -7.68
CA VAL A 60 3.70 -8.22 -8.31
C VAL A 60 4.99 -7.85 -9.03
N GLY A 61 5.89 -8.80 -9.22
CA GLY A 61 7.06 -8.62 -10.07
C GLY A 61 8.12 -7.64 -9.56
N VAL A 62 8.22 -7.46 -8.24
CA VAL A 62 9.33 -6.70 -7.66
C VAL A 62 10.64 -7.41 -8.03
N ARG A 63 11.62 -6.66 -8.50
CA ARG A 63 12.88 -7.23 -8.95
C ARG A 63 13.75 -7.61 -7.78
N GLN A 64 14.41 -8.77 -7.90
CA GLN A 64 15.36 -9.24 -6.89
C GLN A 64 16.48 -8.22 -6.65
N GLU A 65 16.99 -7.60 -7.69
CA GLU A 65 18.05 -6.58 -7.62
C GLU A 65 17.62 -5.38 -6.77
N THR A 66 16.37 -4.96 -6.88
CA THR A 66 15.83 -3.84 -6.09
C THR A 66 15.74 -4.21 -4.62
N LEU A 67 15.26 -5.43 -4.33
CA LEU A 67 15.19 -5.94 -2.95
C LEU A 67 16.58 -6.07 -2.33
N GLU A 68 17.55 -6.55 -3.07
CA GLU A 68 18.94 -6.70 -2.59
C GLU A 68 19.62 -5.34 -2.35
N ALA A 69 19.40 -4.38 -3.24
CA ALA A 69 20.03 -3.06 -3.16
C ALA A 69 19.42 -2.16 -2.09
N PHE A 70 18.10 -2.17 -1.93
CA PHE A 70 17.37 -1.20 -1.09
C PHE A 70 16.59 -1.83 0.07
N GLY A 71 16.36 -3.12 0.04
CA GLY A 71 15.54 -3.82 1.03
C GLY A 71 14.04 -3.61 0.79
N ALA A 72 13.23 -4.42 1.48
CA ALA A 72 11.78 -4.41 1.32
C ALA A 72 11.14 -3.08 1.77
N VAL A 73 11.68 -2.46 2.81
CA VAL A 73 11.19 -1.17 3.33
C VAL A 73 11.99 -0.06 2.65
N SER A 74 11.58 0.30 1.46
CA SER A 74 12.22 1.33 0.64
C SER A 74 11.23 1.93 -0.36
N GLU A 75 11.48 3.16 -0.76
CA GLU A 75 10.66 3.83 -1.77
C GLU A 75 10.76 3.13 -3.12
N GLN A 76 11.93 2.59 -3.45
CA GLN A 76 12.15 1.85 -4.69
C GLN A 76 11.26 0.60 -4.76
N VAL A 77 11.20 -0.18 -3.69
CA VAL A 77 10.39 -1.41 -3.64
C VAL A 77 8.89 -1.10 -3.65
N VAL A 78 8.41 -0.11 -2.89
CA VAL A 78 6.97 0.20 -2.89
C VAL A 78 6.50 0.79 -4.23
N LYS A 79 7.35 1.50 -4.96
CA LYS A 79 7.05 1.91 -6.34
C LYS A 79 6.86 0.70 -7.25
N GLU A 80 7.77 -0.26 -7.21
CA GLU A 80 7.65 -1.49 -8.01
C GLU A 80 6.44 -2.32 -7.60
N MET A 81 6.11 -2.38 -6.31
CA MET A 81 4.90 -3.04 -5.82
C MET A 81 3.64 -2.40 -6.44
N ALA A 82 3.52 -1.08 -6.42
CA ALA A 82 2.37 -0.38 -7.01
C ALA A 82 2.30 -0.56 -8.53
N GLU A 83 3.42 -0.43 -9.22
CA GLU A 83 3.52 -0.64 -10.66
C GLU A 83 3.08 -2.07 -11.06
N GLY A 84 3.60 -3.07 -10.34
CA GLY A 84 3.26 -4.47 -10.57
C GLY A 84 1.80 -4.79 -10.28
N ALA A 85 1.23 -4.18 -9.26
CA ALA A 85 -0.19 -4.34 -8.95
C ALA A 85 -1.10 -3.85 -10.07
N LEU A 86 -0.78 -2.73 -10.70
CA LEU A 86 -1.53 -2.24 -11.86
C LEU A 86 -1.42 -3.20 -13.04
N VAL A 87 -0.22 -3.72 -13.30
CA VAL A 87 -0.01 -4.71 -14.39
C VAL A 87 -0.84 -5.97 -14.17
N HIS A 88 -0.96 -6.45 -12.92
CA HIS A 88 -1.62 -7.70 -12.58
C HIS A 88 -3.08 -7.54 -12.15
N SER A 89 -3.70 -6.39 -12.46
CA SER A 89 -5.10 -6.11 -12.10
C SER A 89 -5.82 -5.32 -13.19
N GLN A 90 -7.11 -5.09 -12.98
CA GLN A 90 -7.92 -4.22 -13.83
C GLN A 90 -8.13 -2.85 -13.21
N ALA A 91 -7.38 -2.53 -12.16
CA ALA A 91 -7.55 -1.30 -11.41
C ALA A 91 -6.95 -0.07 -12.13
N ASP A 92 -7.44 1.09 -11.73
CA ASP A 92 -6.98 2.40 -12.23
C ASP A 92 -5.92 3.02 -11.32
N ILE A 93 -5.97 2.71 -10.02
CA ILE A 93 -5.06 3.25 -9.00
C ILE A 93 -4.54 2.10 -8.15
N ALA A 94 -3.24 2.09 -7.90
CA ALA A 94 -2.58 1.16 -6.97
C ALA A 94 -2.06 1.89 -5.74
N VAL A 95 -2.10 1.22 -4.60
CA VAL A 95 -1.46 1.65 -3.36
C VAL A 95 -0.66 0.49 -2.77
N SER A 96 0.56 0.77 -2.35
CA SER A 96 1.44 -0.22 -1.73
C SER A 96 1.95 0.23 -0.37
N ILE A 97 2.19 -0.74 0.53
CA ILE A 97 2.65 -0.49 1.90
C ILE A 97 3.72 -1.52 2.25
N SER A 98 4.87 -1.06 2.71
CA SER A 98 5.92 -1.93 3.26
C SER A 98 6.62 -1.22 4.41
N GLY A 99 6.72 -1.85 5.57
CA GLY A 99 7.24 -1.18 6.75
C GLY A 99 7.67 -2.10 7.88
N VAL A 100 8.17 -1.48 8.94
CA VAL A 100 8.60 -2.14 10.17
C VAL A 100 7.59 -1.81 11.27
N ALA A 101 6.65 -2.73 11.50
CA ALA A 101 5.59 -2.53 12.48
C ALA A 101 6.06 -2.68 13.94
N GLY A 102 7.13 -3.44 14.17
CA GLY A 102 7.66 -3.73 15.50
C GLY A 102 6.88 -4.83 16.24
N PRO A 103 7.26 -5.12 17.49
CA PRO A 103 8.33 -4.51 18.28
C PRO A 103 9.75 -4.88 17.80
N SER A 104 9.91 -5.94 17.02
CA SER A 104 11.20 -6.41 16.48
C SER A 104 11.37 -6.02 15.01
N GLY A 105 12.53 -6.32 14.44
CA GLY A 105 12.81 -6.16 13.01
C GLY A 105 13.35 -4.81 12.60
N GLY A 106 13.43 -3.86 13.54
CA GLY A 106 14.01 -2.55 13.25
C GLY A 106 15.53 -2.55 13.28
N THR A 107 16.12 -1.65 12.49
CA THR A 107 17.55 -1.35 12.49
C THR A 107 17.74 0.14 12.70
N GLU A 108 18.98 0.60 12.83
CA GLU A 108 19.27 2.04 12.97
C GLU A 108 18.81 2.81 11.73
N GLU A 109 19.03 2.28 10.54
CA GLU A 109 18.62 2.91 9.27
C GLU A 109 17.13 2.78 9.00
N LYS A 110 16.53 1.66 9.41
CA LYS A 110 15.11 1.36 9.23
C LYS A 110 14.49 1.00 10.58
N PRO A 111 14.22 2.01 11.42
CA PRO A 111 13.71 1.76 12.78
C PRO A 111 12.26 1.27 12.77
N VAL A 112 11.85 0.69 13.88
CA VAL A 112 10.44 0.37 14.14
C VAL A 112 9.59 1.63 13.95
N GLY A 113 8.49 1.50 13.22
CA GLY A 113 7.59 2.59 12.86
C GLY A 113 7.85 3.21 11.49
N MET A 114 8.98 2.87 10.85
CA MET A 114 9.27 3.30 9.48
C MET A 114 8.37 2.54 8.49
N VAL A 115 7.60 3.26 7.72
CA VAL A 115 6.72 2.70 6.69
C VAL A 115 6.90 3.47 5.39
N CYS A 116 7.08 2.73 4.30
CA CYS A 116 7.13 3.26 2.95
C CYS A 116 5.81 2.98 2.23
N PHE A 117 5.36 3.94 1.47
CA PHE A 117 4.13 3.90 0.69
C PHE A 117 4.41 4.16 -0.77
N GLY A 118 3.69 3.48 -1.64
CA GLY A 118 3.72 3.73 -3.07
C GLY A 118 2.31 3.95 -3.60
N TRP A 119 2.17 4.82 -4.58
CA TRP A 119 0.92 5.04 -5.29
C TRP A 119 1.21 5.19 -6.77
N MET A 120 0.31 4.69 -7.57
CA MET A 120 0.37 4.91 -9.01
C MET A 120 -1.03 4.98 -9.60
N ARG A 121 -1.29 6.01 -10.37
CA ARG A 121 -2.45 6.07 -11.23
C ARG A 121 -2.06 5.58 -12.63
N LYS A 122 -2.91 4.79 -13.26
CA LYS A 122 -2.68 4.23 -14.59
C LYS A 122 -2.30 5.33 -15.59
N GLY A 123 -1.18 5.15 -16.29
CA GLY A 123 -0.67 6.11 -17.24
C GLY A 123 0.17 7.24 -16.63
N GLN A 124 0.34 7.28 -15.32
CA GLN A 124 1.16 8.27 -14.62
C GLN A 124 2.37 7.61 -13.96
N LYS A 125 3.30 8.41 -13.48
CA LYS A 125 4.47 7.91 -12.75
C LYS A 125 4.07 7.43 -11.36
N SER A 126 4.73 6.38 -10.89
CA SER A 126 4.61 5.96 -9.48
C SER A 126 5.23 7.00 -8.55
N LEU A 127 4.60 7.18 -7.40
CA LEU A 127 5.04 8.06 -6.33
C LEU A 127 5.33 7.24 -5.09
N ALA A 128 6.24 7.72 -4.26
CA ALA A 128 6.54 7.07 -2.98
C ALA A 128 6.79 8.10 -1.88
N GLU A 129 6.53 7.68 -0.66
CA GLU A 129 6.76 8.49 0.54
C GLU A 129 7.14 7.58 1.71
N THR A 130 8.01 8.07 2.58
CA THR A 130 8.43 7.40 3.81
C THR A 130 7.93 8.18 5.00
N VAL A 131 7.28 7.48 5.95
CA VAL A 131 6.75 8.09 7.18
C VAL A 131 7.21 7.27 8.38
N PHE A 132 7.46 7.95 9.49
CA PHE A 132 7.84 7.33 10.76
C PHE A 132 6.69 7.49 11.75
N PHE A 133 6.06 6.38 12.11
CA PHE A 133 4.94 6.36 13.05
C PHE A 133 5.40 5.98 14.45
N GLU A 134 4.78 6.60 15.44
CA GLU A 134 4.94 6.25 16.85
C GLU A 134 3.85 5.27 17.29
N GLY A 135 4.14 4.52 18.33
CA GLY A 135 3.19 3.60 18.95
C GLY A 135 3.61 2.13 18.82
N ASP A 136 2.75 1.25 19.30
CA ASP A 136 2.95 -0.18 19.24
C ASP A 136 2.66 -0.74 17.83
N ARG A 137 2.83 -2.04 17.66
CA ARG A 137 2.62 -2.74 16.39
C ARG A 137 1.24 -2.46 15.78
N ASP A 138 0.19 -2.56 16.58
CA ASP A 138 -1.19 -2.34 16.10
C ASP A 138 -1.39 -0.87 15.67
N SER A 139 -0.90 0.06 16.46
CA SER A 139 -0.99 1.50 16.18
C SER A 139 -0.23 1.88 14.90
N VAL A 140 0.98 1.39 14.71
CA VAL A 140 1.77 1.63 13.49
C VAL A 140 1.01 1.13 12.25
N ARG A 141 0.49 -0.08 12.30
CA ARG A 141 -0.27 -0.69 11.19
C ARG A 141 -1.55 0.09 10.88
N LYS A 142 -2.28 0.50 11.92
CA LYS A 142 -3.51 1.30 11.76
C LYS A 142 -3.23 2.66 11.13
N GLN A 143 -2.21 3.36 11.61
CA GLN A 143 -1.80 4.65 11.05
C GLN A 143 -1.34 4.51 9.60
N ALA A 144 -0.63 3.42 9.27
CA ALA A 144 -0.20 3.13 7.91
C ALA A 144 -1.38 2.98 6.96
N VAL A 145 -2.43 2.26 7.35
CA VAL A 145 -3.64 2.10 6.54
C VAL A 145 -4.32 3.45 6.28
N ALA A 146 -4.47 4.29 7.31
CA ALA A 146 -5.07 5.61 7.16
C ALA A 146 -4.25 6.51 6.23
N PHE A 147 -2.92 6.50 6.37
CA PHE A 147 -2.02 7.28 5.53
C PHE A 147 -2.07 6.81 4.06
N ALA A 148 -2.10 5.51 3.83
CA ALA A 148 -2.24 4.94 2.49
C ALA A 148 -3.51 5.44 1.79
N LEU A 149 -4.63 5.46 2.51
CA LEU A 149 -5.91 5.99 1.99
C LEU A 149 -5.83 7.48 1.66
N SER A 150 -5.14 8.28 2.48
CA SER A 150 -4.93 9.71 2.19
C SER A 150 -4.17 9.91 0.89
N GLY A 151 -3.15 9.09 0.64
CA GLY A 151 -2.40 9.12 -0.61
C GLY A 151 -3.25 8.70 -1.82
N VAL A 152 -4.14 7.73 -1.67
CA VAL A 152 -5.11 7.37 -2.72
C VAL A 152 -5.99 8.57 -3.06
N ASN A 153 -6.47 9.27 -2.05
CA ASN A 153 -7.31 10.46 -2.24
C ASN A 153 -6.63 11.53 -3.13
N ASN A 154 -5.32 11.62 -3.05
CA ASN A 154 -4.53 12.57 -3.85
C ASN A 154 -4.32 12.11 -5.31
N GLN A 155 -4.65 10.85 -5.63
CA GLN A 155 -4.51 10.30 -6.98
C GLN A 155 -5.80 10.40 -7.82
N ILE A 156 -6.90 10.77 -7.21
CA ILE A 156 -8.21 10.79 -7.87
C ILE A 156 -8.45 12.12 -8.62
#